data_f639f7fbf1edc1e69849aa5714b4e66f
#
_entry.id   f639f7fbf1edc1e69849aa5714b4e66f
#
_cell.length_a   1.000
_cell.length_b   1.000
_cell.length_c   1.000
_cell.angle_alpha   90.00
_cell.angle_beta   90.00
_cell.angle_gamma   90.00
#
_symmetry.space_group_name_H-M   'P 1'
#
loop_
_entity.id
_entity.type
_entity.pdbx_description
1 polymer ?
#
loop_
_entity_poly.entity_id
_entity_poly.type
_entity_poly.pdbx_seq_one_letter_code
_entity_poly.pdbx_strand_id
1 'polypeptide(L)'
;MKKRPLPLVVAVLFGVMFLTVGLLTAADVPDEVMIENQGYAKDIKGPVKLTHKKHVEDYKAVCTECHHDYNDKGENMWKEGAPVKKCIECHDPKEKKGKVMKLNNAYHRNCKNCHKAYVKDHGESKAPYRKCNDCHGKKS
;
A
#
# COMPACT_ATOMS: atom_id res chain seq x y z
N MET A 1 -66.17 4.78 8.53
CA MET A 1 -64.87 5.11 9.18
C MET A 1 -63.76 4.63 8.25
N LYS A 2 -63.06 5.55 7.53
CA LYS A 2 -61.97 5.24 6.62
C LYS A 2 -60.70 4.98 7.42
N LYS A 3 -60.20 3.73 7.42
CA LYS A 3 -58.92 3.35 8.05
C LYS A 3 -57.77 3.99 7.24
N ARG A 4 -56.99 4.85 7.89
CA ARG A 4 -55.85 5.57 7.30
C ARG A 4 -54.70 4.58 7.03
N PRO A 5 -54.08 4.52 5.80
CA PRO A 5 -53.00 3.62 5.47
C PRO A 5 -51.62 4.08 5.96
N LEU A 6 -51.60 4.90 7.07
CA LEU A 6 -50.39 5.53 7.57
C LEU A 6 -49.26 4.56 8.02
N PRO A 7 -49.56 3.39 8.66
CA PRO A 7 -48.47 2.51 9.11
C PRO A 7 -47.77 1.77 7.97
N LEU A 8 -48.44 1.53 6.84
CA LEU A 8 -47.83 0.82 5.70
C LEU A 8 -46.82 1.69 4.95
N VAL A 9 -47.09 2.98 4.80
CA VAL A 9 -46.21 3.94 4.12
C VAL A 9 -44.93 4.18 4.93
N VAL A 10 -45.07 4.26 6.27
CA VAL A 10 -43.90 4.42 7.17
C VAL A 10 -43.00 3.19 7.14
N ALA A 11 -43.56 1.96 7.09
CA ALA A 11 -42.77 0.73 6.99
C ALA A 11 -42.02 0.62 5.68
N VAL A 12 -42.59 1.07 4.54
CA VAL A 12 -41.93 1.06 3.24
C VAL A 12 -40.80 2.10 3.19
N LEU A 13 -40.98 3.29 3.77
CA LEU A 13 -39.92 4.32 3.82
C LEU A 13 -38.75 3.91 4.70
N PHE A 14 -38.97 3.22 5.82
CA PHE A 14 -37.90 2.65 6.64
C PHE A 14 -37.17 1.49 5.95
N GLY A 15 -37.88 0.65 5.18
CA GLY A 15 -37.28 -0.45 4.42
C GLY A 15 -36.37 0.03 3.28
N VAL A 16 -36.72 1.12 2.61
CA VAL A 16 -35.91 1.70 1.52
C VAL A 16 -34.66 2.41 2.07
N MET A 17 -34.72 2.99 3.28
CA MET A 17 -33.57 3.68 3.88
C MET A 17 -32.47 2.72 4.34
N PHE A 18 -32.78 1.43 4.60
CA PHE A 18 -31.78 0.42 4.96
C PHE A 18 -31.10 -0.25 3.76
N LEU A 19 -31.63 -0.09 2.54
CA LEU A 19 -31.08 -0.70 1.33
C LEU A 19 -29.98 0.15 0.66
N THR A 20 -29.70 1.35 1.18
CA THR A 20 -28.58 2.21 0.72
C THR A 20 -27.35 2.11 1.61
N VAL A 21 -27.12 0.98 2.31
CA VAL A 21 -25.82 0.66 2.84
C VAL A 21 -24.90 0.44 1.64
N GLY A 22 -24.18 1.50 1.29
CA GLY A 22 -23.30 1.51 0.16
C GLY A 22 -22.39 0.28 0.17
N LEU A 23 -22.36 -0.40 -0.94
CA LEU A 23 -21.27 -1.30 -1.29
C LEU A 23 -19.99 -0.45 -1.20
N LEU A 24 -19.34 -0.48 -0.04
CA LEU A 24 -17.95 -0.10 0.09
C LEU A 24 -17.21 -1.11 -0.78
N THR A 25 -17.02 -0.77 -2.05
CA THR A 25 -16.09 -1.51 -2.89
C THR A 25 -14.74 -1.39 -2.20
N ALA A 26 -14.28 -2.51 -1.63
CA ALA A 26 -12.91 -2.62 -1.20
C ALA A 26 -12.04 -2.15 -2.38
N ALA A 27 -11.17 -1.19 -2.14
CA ALA A 27 -10.25 -0.71 -3.17
C ALA A 27 -9.58 -1.94 -3.79
N ASP A 28 -9.66 -2.05 -5.11
CA ASP A 28 -9.09 -3.20 -5.83
C ASP A 28 -7.57 -3.17 -5.62
N VAL A 29 -7.10 -4.07 -4.76
CA VAL A 29 -5.68 -4.18 -4.40
C VAL A 29 -4.97 -4.95 -5.51
N PRO A 30 -4.05 -4.33 -6.27
CA PRO A 30 -3.38 -4.99 -7.38
C PRO A 30 -2.63 -6.24 -6.92
N ASP A 31 -2.72 -7.31 -7.69
CA ASP A 31 -2.01 -8.56 -7.38
C ASP A 31 -0.49 -8.34 -7.36
N GLU A 32 0.01 -7.62 -8.36
CA GLU A 32 1.42 -7.34 -8.55
C GLU A 32 1.66 -5.88 -8.95
N VAL A 33 2.77 -5.33 -8.47
CA VAL A 33 3.22 -3.98 -8.83
C VAL A 33 4.64 -4.06 -9.37
N MET A 34 4.85 -3.55 -10.58
CA MET A 34 6.19 -3.40 -11.14
C MET A 34 6.79 -2.08 -10.66
N ILE A 35 7.83 -2.15 -9.85
CA ILE A 35 8.54 -0.98 -9.35
C ILE A 35 9.68 -0.67 -10.29
N GLU A 36 9.50 0.35 -11.11
CA GLU A 36 10.50 0.90 -12.02
C GLU A 36 10.36 2.42 -12.03
N ASN A 37 11.41 3.12 -11.66
CA ASN A 37 11.40 4.57 -11.56
C ASN A 37 12.56 5.16 -12.38
N GLN A 38 12.28 6.29 -13.02
CA GLN A 38 13.25 7.06 -13.80
C GLN A 38 13.97 8.09 -12.91
N GLY A 39 15.00 8.71 -13.47
CA GLY A 39 15.65 9.86 -12.85
C GLY A 39 16.82 9.55 -11.92
N TYR A 40 17.22 8.32 -11.75
CA TYR A 40 18.46 7.98 -11.02
C TYR A 40 19.71 8.45 -11.77
N ALA A 41 20.71 8.94 -11.05
CA ALA A 41 21.98 9.33 -11.63
C ALA A 41 22.72 8.13 -12.26
N LYS A 42 22.58 6.94 -11.65
CA LYS A 42 23.01 5.63 -12.18
C LYS A 42 21.86 4.65 -12.00
N ASP A 43 21.25 4.25 -13.08
CA ASP A 43 20.23 3.21 -13.08
C ASP A 43 20.85 1.93 -13.67
N ILE A 44 21.38 1.10 -12.78
CA ILE A 44 22.13 -0.12 -13.11
C ILE A 44 21.40 -1.40 -12.75
N LYS A 45 20.21 -1.30 -12.19
CA LYS A 45 19.41 -2.44 -11.75
C LYS A 45 18.07 -2.42 -12.47
N GLY A 46 17.61 -3.60 -12.85
CA GLY A 46 16.30 -3.75 -13.47
C GLY A 46 15.15 -3.57 -12.47
N PRO A 47 13.91 -3.64 -12.97
CA PRO A 47 12.71 -3.44 -12.16
C PRO A 47 12.55 -4.48 -11.06
N VAL A 48 11.79 -4.15 -10.04
CA VAL A 48 11.41 -5.05 -8.95
C VAL A 48 9.93 -5.39 -9.06
N LYS A 49 9.62 -6.68 -9.11
CA LYS A 49 8.25 -7.18 -9.10
C LYS A 49 7.81 -7.39 -7.65
N LEU A 50 6.91 -6.55 -7.17
CA LEU A 50 6.29 -6.68 -5.86
C LEU A 50 4.99 -7.51 -6.00
N THR A 51 4.93 -8.65 -5.32
CA THR A 51 3.70 -9.45 -5.19
C THR A 51 2.80 -8.84 -4.12
N HIS A 52 2.12 -7.73 -4.46
CA HIS A 52 1.46 -6.86 -3.49
C HIS A 52 0.36 -7.59 -2.70
N LYS A 53 -0.59 -8.22 -3.39
CA LYS A 53 -1.68 -8.97 -2.77
C LYS A 53 -1.17 -10.07 -1.83
N LYS A 54 -0.11 -10.77 -2.25
CA LYS A 54 0.51 -11.82 -1.44
C LYS A 54 1.10 -11.29 -0.13
N HIS A 55 1.66 -10.08 -0.12
CA HIS A 55 2.13 -9.44 1.12
C HIS A 55 1.00 -9.21 2.11
N VAL A 56 -0.17 -8.82 1.62
CA VAL A 56 -1.35 -8.58 2.46
C VAL A 56 -2.02 -9.90 2.90
N GLU A 57 -2.27 -10.80 1.97
CA GLU A 57 -3.07 -12.01 2.21
C GLU A 57 -2.28 -13.13 2.89
N ASP A 58 -1.06 -13.43 2.39
CA ASP A 58 -0.27 -14.55 2.92
C ASP A 58 0.59 -14.11 4.11
N TYR A 59 1.30 -12.99 3.98
CA TYR A 59 2.26 -12.53 4.98
C TYR A 59 1.67 -11.57 6.00
N LYS A 60 0.38 -11.19 5.85
CA LYS A 60 -0.36 -10.33 6.78
C LYS A 60 0.30 -8.96 7.02
N ALA A 61 1.04 -8.47 6.02
CA ALA A 61 1.61 -7.13 6.10
C ALA A 61 0.49 -6.09 6.12
N VAL A 62 0.48 -5.23 7.13
CA VAL A 62 -0.52 -4.15 7.21
C VAL A 62 -0.18 -3.04 6.21
N CYS A 63 -1.20 -2.42 5.64
CA CYS A 63 -1.04 -1.43 4.55
C CYS A 63 -0.10 -0.28 4.95
N THR A 64 -0.14 0.15 6.20
CA THR A 64 0.68 1.25 6.72
C THR A 64 2.17 0.93 6.90
N GLU A 65 2.60 -0.33 6.79
CA GLU A 65 4.02 -0.68 6.71
C GLU A 65 4.68 -0.14 5.45
N CYS A 66 3.92 -0.02 4.37
CA CYS A 66 4.40 0.48 3.09
C CYS A 66 3.83 1.86 2.74
N HIS A 67 2.53 2.08 2.99
CA HIS A 67 1.85 3.31 2.63
C HIS A 67 1.87 4.33 3.77
N HIS A 68 2.38 5.51 3.46
CA HIS A 68 2.49 6.60 4.42
C HIS A 68 2.34 7.97 3.73
N ASP A 69 1.86 8.93 4.51
CA ASP A 69 1.82 10.35 4.18
C ASP A 69 2.07 11.12 5.49
N TYR A 70 3.34 11.37 5.81
CA TYR A 70 3.71 11.97 7.09
C TYR A 70 3.47 13.48 7.09
N ASN A 71 2.80 13.97 8.13
CA ASN A 71 2.72 15.40 8.42
C ASN A 71 4.02 15.94 9.06
N ASP A 72 4.07 17.24 9.31
CA ASP A 72 5.24 17.91 9.92
C ASP A 72 5.59 17.38 11.31
N LYS A 73 4.63 16.78 12.02
CA LYS A 73 4.82 16.15 13.33
C LYS A 73 5.36 14.73 13.23
N GLY A 74 5.44 14.15 12.02
CA GLY A 74 5.88 12.78 11.80
C GLY A 74 4.78 11.73 12.01
N GLU A 75 3.52 12.14 12.04
CA GLU A 75 2.37 11.24 12.12
C GLU A 75 1.96 10.78 10.73
N ASN A 76 1.72 9.48 10.54
CA ASN A 76 1.22 8.96 9.29
C ASN A 76 -0.27 9.28 9.12
N MET A 77 -0.58 10.14 8.18
CA MET A 77 -1.96 10.57 7.88
C MET A 77 -2.65 9.67 6.87
N TRP A 78 -1.92 8.78 6.17
CA TRP A 78 -2.50 7.85 5.23
C TRP A 78 -3.33 6.78 5.96
N LYS A 79 -4.49 6.46 5.42
CA LYS A 79 -5.40 5.44 5.94
C LYS A 79 -5.79 4.48 4.82
N GLU A 80 -6.08 3.25 5.17
CA GLU A 80 -6.57 2.24 4.25
C GLU A 80 -7.80 2.74 3.47
N GLY A 81 -7.80 2.48 2.15
CA GLY A 81 -8.80 3.01 1.23
C GLY A 81 -8.52 4.41 0.68
N ALA A 82 -7.54 5.14 1.24
CA ALA A 82 -7.14 6.43 0.68
C ALA A 82 -6.29 6.25 -0.59
N PRO A 83 -6.26 7.24 -1.50
CA PRO A 83 -5.38 7.21 -2.68
C PRO A 83 -3.92 7.00 -2.28
N VAL A 84 -3.23 6.15 -3.05
CA VAL A 84 -1.82 5.85 -2.82
C VAL A 84 -0.95 6.74 -3.71
N LYS A 85 -0.11 7.56 -3.09
CA LYS A 85 0.95 8.32 -3.77
C LYS A 85 2.10 7.38 -4.14
N LYS A 86 2.69 7.56 -5.31
CA LYS A 86 3.91 6.83 -5.68
C LYS A 86 5.09 7.34 -4.84
N CYS A 87 5.99 6.45 -4.45
CA CYS A 87 7.14 6.82 -3.61
C CYS A 87 7.97 7.97 -4.20
N ILE A 88 8.09 8.03 -5.54
CA ILE A 88 8.84 9.08 -6.26
C ILE A 88 8.23 10.48 -6.12
N GLU A 89 6.95 10.59 -5.79
CA GLU A 89 6.29 11.89 -5.62
C GLU A 89 6.85 12.68 -4.42
N CYS A 90 7.34 11.96 -3.41
CA CYS A 90 7.94 12.56 -2.22
C CYS A 90 9.45 12.29 -2.11
N HIS A 91 9.90 11.10 -2.55
CA HIS A 91 11.30 10.69 -2.47
C HIS A 91 12.05 10.97 -3.77
N ASP A 92 12.95 11.93 -3.76
CA ASP A 92 13.75 12.30 -4.92
C ASP A 92 14.77 11.18 -5.27
N PRO A 93 14.92 10.78 -6.55
CA PRO A 93 15.87 9.75 -6.95
C PRO A 93 17.35 10.17 -6.85
N LYS A 94 17.65 11.47 -6.87
CA LYS A 94 19.02 12.02 -6.90
C LYS A 94 19.50 12.48 -5.54
N GLU A 95 18.65 13.11 -4.75
CA GLU A 95 19.07 13.77 -3.52
C GLU A 95 18.10 13.55 -2.34
N LYS A 96 18.61 13.82 -1.15
CA LYS A 96 17.83 13.85 0.08
C LYS A 96 17.27 15.25 0.28
N LYS A 97 15.98 15.41 0.59
CA LYS A 97 15.33 16.69 0.87
C LYS A 97 14.95 16.78 2.35
N GLY A 98 15.70 17.57 3.10
CA GLY A 98 15.49 17.69 4.54
C GLY A 98 15.56 16.35 5.26
N LYS A 99 14.46 15.93 5.89
CA LYS A 99 14.34 14.62 6.56
C LYS A 99 13.96 13.49 5.58
N VAL A 100 13.46 13.83 4.39
CA VAL A 100 13.00 12.85 3.38
C VAL A 100 14.20 12.23 2.68
N MET A 101 14.36 10.93 2.79
CA MET A 101 15.49 10.21 2.18
C MET A 101 15.31 10.04 0.66
N LYS A 102 16.41 9.72 -0.03
CA LYS A 102 16.37 9.40 -1.47
C LYS A 102 15.49 8.19 -1.75
N LEU A 103 14.92 8.15 -2.95
CA LEU A 103 13.99 7.12 -3.39
C LEU A 103 14.54 5.68 -3.24
N ASN A 104 15.77 5.44 -3.69
CA ASN A 104 16.40 4.13 -3.55
C ASN A 104 16.58 3.70 -2.08
N ASN A 105 16.92 4.65 -1.21
CA ASN A 105 17.07 4.39 0.21
C ASN A 105 15.70 4.11 0.88
N ALA A 106 14.64 4.81 0.44
CA ALA A 106 13.30 4.57 0.92
C ALA A 106 12.85 3.14 0.64
N TYR A 107 12.96 2.68 -0.61
CA TYR A 107 12.66 1.29 -0.98
C TYR A 107 13.53 0.28 -0.22
N HIS A 108 14.85 0.45 -0.24
CA HIS A 108 15.74 -0.50 0.41
C HIS A 108 15.52 -0.59 1.92
N ARG A 109 15.30 0.56 2.57
CA ARG A 109 15.02 0.57 4.02
C ARG A 109 13.71 -0.15 4.31
N ASN A 110 12.67 0.13 3.57
CA ASN A 110 11.35 -0.45 3.79
C ASN A 110 11.37 -1.96 3.53
N CYS A 111 11.70 -2.39 2.33
CA CYS A 111 11.64 -3.80 1.94
C CYS A 111 12.67 -4.66 2.72
N LYS A 112 13.95 -4.24 2.75
CA LYS A 112 15.02 -5.06 3.34
C LYS A 112 14.93 -5.16 4.85
N ASN A 113 14.51 -4.09 5.56
CA ASN A 113 14.40 -4.16 7.00
C ASN A 113 13.24 -5.06 7.43
N CYS A 114 12.08 -4.95 6.74
CA CYS A 114 10.94 -5.83 6.99
C CYS A 114 11.31 -7.29 6.69
N HIS A 115 11.88 -7.59 5.53
CA HIS A 115 12.30 -8.94 5.17
C HIS A 115 13.35 -9.52 6.12
N LYS A 116 14.30 -8.69 6.59
CA LYS A 116 15.30 -9.10 7.59
C LYS A 116 14.65 -9.45 8.93
N ALA A 117 13.70 -8.64 9.40
CA ALA A 117 12.94 -8.91 10.63
C ALA A 117 12.12 -10.19 10.45
N TYR A 118 11.40 -10.32 9.35
CA TYR A 118 10.60 -11.50 9.05
C TYR A 118 11.42 -12.80 9.07
N VAL A 119 12.60 -12.81 8.44
CA VAL A 119 13.52 -13.97 8.46
C VAL A 119 14.01 -14.28 9.87
N LYS A 120 14.27 -13.23 10.68
CA LYS A 120 14.69 -13.43 12.08
C LYS A 120 13.61 -14.12 12.91
N ASP A 121 12.35 -13.75 12.69
CA ASP A 121 11.23 -14.20 13.52
C ASP A 121 10.66 -15.55 13.06
N HIS A 122 10.78 -15.87 11.75
CA HIS A 122 10.20 -17.06 11.11
C HIS A 122 11.24 -18.07 10.61
N GLY A 123 12.54 -17.87 10.92
CA GLY A 123 13.62 -18.71 10.45
C GLY A 123 13.96 -18.49 8.96
N GLU A 124 14.56 -19.50 8.30
CA GLU A 124 14.91 -19.42 6.88
C GLU A 124 13.66 -19.31 6.01
N SER A 125 13.27 -18.10 5.72
CA SER A 125 12.18 -17.77 4.80
C SER A 125 12.75 -17.31 3.45
N LYS A 126 11.92 -17.40 2.42
CA LYS A 126 12.25 -16.90 1.06
C LYS A 126 12.17 -15.39 0.93
N ALA A 127 12.02 -14.62 2.03
CA ALA A 127 11.98 -13.17 2.00
C ALA A 127 13.35 -12.60 1.59
N PRO A 128 13.49 -11.98 0.41
CA PRO A 128 14.78 -11.57 -0.14
C PRO A 128 15.25 -10.24 0.49
N TYR A 129 16.47 -10.21 1.04
CA TYR A 129 17.05 -8.96 1.56
C TYR A 129 18.57 -8.83 1.41
N ARG A 130 19.25 -9.90 0.98
CA ARG A 130 20.72 -9.94 0.97
C ARG A 130 21.30 -9.57 -0.37
N LYS A 131 20.87 -10.18 -1.46
CA LYS A 131 21.44 -10.03 -2.80
C LYS A 131 20.56 -9.11 -3.67
N CYS A 132 21.18 -8.28 -4.50
CA CYS A 132 20.45 -7.40 -5.40
C CYS A 132 19.52 -8.17 -6.36
N ASN A 133 20.03 -9.28 -6.90
CA ASN A 133 19.30 -10.06 -7.91
C ASN A 133 18.16 -10.91 -7.34
N ASP A 134 18.00 -10.96 -6.00
CA ASP A 134 16.86 -11.62 -5.38
C ASP A 134 15.58 -10.77 -5.52
N CYS A 135 15.74 -9.44 -5.73
CA CYS A 135 14.66 -8.49 -5.92
C CYS A 135 14.63 -7.89 -7.32
N HIS A 136 15.82 -7.52 -7.83
CA HIS A 136 15.94 -6.85 -9.13
C HIS A 136 16.01 -7.84 -10.28
N GLY A 137 15.14 -7.63 -11.27
CA GLY A 137 15.24 -8.28 -12.56
C GLY A 137 16.50 -7.88 -13.33
N LYS A 138 16.72 -8.51 -14.47
CA LYS A 138 17.75 -8.06 -15.41
C LYS A 138 17.34 -6.70 -15.97
N LYS A 139 18.32 -5.81 -16.12
CA LYS A 139 18.11 -4.59 -16.86
C LYS A 139 18.16 -4.95 -18.34
N SER A 140 17.09 -4.62 -19.06
CA SER A 140 17.02 -4.67 -20.53
C SER A 140 17.84 -3.55 -21.15
#